data_7f6ff612e3a4b7a8c5432b48270eaca3
#
_entry.id   7f6ff612e3a4b7a8c5432b48270eaca3
#
_cell.length_a   1.000
_cell.length_b   1.000
_cell.length_c   1.000
_cell.angle_alpha   90.00
_cell.angle_beta   90.00
_cell.angle_gamma   90.00
#
_symmetry.space_group_name_H-M   'P 1'
#
loop_
_entity.id
_entity.type
_entity.pdbx_description
1 polymer ?
#
loop_
_entity_poly.entity_id
_entity_poly.type
_entity_poly.pdbx_seq_one_letter_code
_entity_poly.pdbx_strand_id
1 'polypeptide(L)'
;RLQQALQQLRAVLPTLSDDPYLRLNREAWRSELAVEATLPDSAAMAQQIVAAATGLDLVGFLAVGPQYQGFASSWGAFGWYAASSFNLEFSLFHGNGQAVKSAYAGEQWDAQAFARKLEDARQQLAYLGRPAKALQPGAYRAYLAPAALEELISLCCWGFGAQALASGGSPLQRLFS
;
A
#
# COMPACT_ATOMS: atom_id res chain seq x y z
N ARG A 1 -9.00 2.75 29.25
CA ARG A 1 -9.37 2.43 27.87
C ARG A 1 -8.96 1.01 27.48
N LEU A 2 -7.68 0.60 27.59
CA LEU A 2 -7.22 -0.77 27.24
C LEU A 2 -7.91 -1.87 28.04
N GLN A 3 -8.06 -1.72 29.35
CA GLN A 3 -8.77 -2.69 30.21
C GLN A 3 -10.24 -2.83 29.80
N GLN A 4 -10.90 -1.72 29.47
CA GLN A 4 -12.29 -1.74 29.01
C GLN A 4 -12.42 -2.45 27.67
N ALA A 5 -11.52 -2.18 26.71
CA ALA A 5 -11.49 -2.86 25.41
C ALA A 5 -11.27 -4.38 25.60
N LEU A 6 -10.35 -4.77 26.49
CA LEU A 6 -10.10 -6.19 26.81
C LEU A 6 -11.34 -6.87 27.42
N GLN A 7 -12.07 -6.20 28.31
CA GLN A 7 -13.32 -6.73 28.86
C GLN A 7 -14.39 -6.92 27.77
N GLN A 8 -14.53 -5.95 26.86
CA GLN A 8 -15.46 -6.03 25.75
C GLN A 8 -15.12 -7.21 24.81
N LEU A 9 -13.85 -7.36 24.47
CA LEU A 9 -13.39 -8.49 23.62
C LEU A 9 -13.67 -9.84 24.31
N ARG A 10 -13.39 -9.96 25.60
CA ARG A 10 -13.69 -11.18 26.37
C ARG A 10 -15.17 -11.51 26.43
N ALA A 11 -16.03 -10.51 26.47
CA ALA A 11 -17.48 -10.71 26.45
C ALA A 11 -18.01 -11.22 25.09
N VAL A 12 -17.35 -10.84 24.00
CA VAL A 12 -17.70 -11.28 22.63
C VAL A 12 -17.15 -12.67 22.30
N LEU A 13 -16.02 -13.07 22.91
CA LEU A 13 -15.34 -14.34 22.59
C LEU A 13 -16.28 -15.57 22.54
N PRO A 14 -17.20 -15.79 23.53
CA PRO A 14 -18.11 -16.94 23.51
C PRO A 14 -19.13 -16.95 22.35
N THR A 15 -19.31 -15.80 21.67
CA THR A 15 -20.26 -15.68 20.54
C THR A 15 -19.61 -15.91 19.20
N LEU A 16 -18.28 -16.04 19.15
CA LEU A 16 -17.55 -16.29 17.91
C LEU A 16 -17.59 -17.79 17.58
N SER A 17 -17.73 -18.06 16.27
CA SER A 17 -17.60 -19.43 15.76
C SER A 17 -16.14 -19.87 15.80
N ASP A 18 -15.92 -21.15 16.08
CA ASP A 18 -14.58 -21.73 16.00
C ASP A 18 -14.05 -21.67 14.58
N ASP A 19 -12.79 -21.23 14.45
CA ASP A 19 -12.04 -21.26 13.20
C ASP A 19 -11.06 -22.43 13.22
N PRO A 20 -11.35 -23.54 12.51
CA PRO A 20 -10.48 -24.73 12.48
C PRO A 20 -9.13 -24.47 11.78
N TYR A 21 -9.02 -23.37 11.05
CA TYR A 21 -7.79 -22.98 10.34
C TYR A 21 -6.91 -22.01 11.14
N LEU A 22 -7.39 -21.55 12.31
CA LEU A 22 -6.63 -20.63 13.15
C LEU A 22 -5.37 -21.32 13.67
N ARG A 23 -4.21 -20.75 13.33
CA ARG A 23 -2.90 -21.16 13.83
C ARG A 23 -2.28 -20.01 14.60
N LEU A 24 -2.07 -20.23 15.88
CA LEU A 24 -1.42 -19.23 16.74
C LEU A 24 0.03 -19.64 16.99
N ASN A 25 0.95 -18.72 16.72
CA ASN A 25 2.34 -18.90 17.16
C ASN A 25 2.41 -18.72 18.66
N ARG A 26 2.78 -19.78 19.38
CA ARG A 26 2.94 -19.82 20.85
C ARG A 26 4.38 -19.76 21.29
N GLU A 27 5.32 -19.60 20.35
CA GLU A 27 6.74 -19.48 20.66
C GLU A 27 7.04 -18.09 21.23
N ALA A 28 7.85 -18.05 22.28
CA ALA A 28 8.40 -16.81 22.78
C ALA A 28 9.52 -16.36 21.84
N TRP A 29 9.44 -15.13 21.35
CA TRP A 29 10.47 -14.52 20.55
C TRP A 29 10.55 -13.01 20.82
N ARG A 30 11.71 -12.44 20.53
CA ARG A 30 11.94 -11.00 20.64
C ARG A 30 12.64 -10.50 19.38
N SER A 31 12.08 -9.48 18.77
CA SER A 31 12.68 -8.78 17.63
C SER A 31 12.51 -7.28 17.82
N GLU A 32 13.62 -6.57 17.74
CA GLU A 32 13.63 -5.10 17.80
C GLU A 32 14.47 -4.59 16.63
N LEU A 33 13.85 -3.76 15.80
CA LEU A 33 14.50 -3.10 14.69
C LEU A 33 14.17 -1.61 14.73
N ALA A 34 15.20 -0.80 14.84
CA ALA A 34 15.12 0.63 14.66
C ALA A 34 15.99 1.02 13.45
N VAL A 35 15.37 1.62 12.45
CA VAL A 35 16.04 2.11 11.25
C VAL A 35 16.10 3.63 11.34
N GLU A 36 17.29 4.16 11.46
CA GLU A 36 17.52 5.60 11.40
C GLU A 36 17.54 6.03 9.93
N ALA A 37 16.59 6.85 9.53
CA ALA A 37 16.55 7.47 8.23
C ALA A 37 16.66 9.00 8.39
N THR A 38 17.52 9.61 7.59
CA THR A 38 17.63 11.06 7.54
C THR A 38 16.77 11.58 6.39
N LEU A 39 15.55 11.98 6.71
CA LEU A 39 14.65 12.62 5.76
C LEU A 39 14.79 14.14 5.86
N PRO A 40 14.71 14.89 4.76
CA PRO A 40 14.56 16.32 4.79
C PRO A 40 13.29 16.72 5.56
N ASP A 41 13.24 17.97 6.02
CA ASP A 41 12.02 18.52 6.57
C ASP A 41 10.86 18.43 5.55
N SER A 42 9.68 18.11 6.06
CA SER A 42 8.49 17.91 5.22
C SER A 42 8.12 19.14 4.38
N ALA A 43 8.37 20.36 4.91
CA ALA A 43 8.14 21.60 4.17
C ALA A 43 9.13 21.74 3.01
N ALA A 44 10.40 21.37 3.21
CA ALA A 44 11.41 21.39 2.16
C ALA A 44 11.09 20.38 1.05
N MET A 45 10.59 19.17 1.40
CA MET A 45 10.13 18.18 0.42
C MET A 45 8.92 18.71 -0.35
N ALA A 46 7.94 19.29 0.33
CA ALA A 46 6.76 19.88 -0.31
C ALA A 46 7.14 21.01 -1.28
N GLN A 47 8.08 21.87 -0.92
CA GLN A 47 8.58 22.94 -1.80
C GLN A 47 9.23 22.37 -3.07
N GLN A 48 10.02 21.30 -2.95
CA GLN A 48 10.63 20.65 -4.11
C GLN A 48 9.58 20.01 -5.03
N ILE A 49 8.54 19.40 -4.46
CA ILE A 49 7.43 18.80 -5.22
C ILE A 49 6.69 19.92 -5.98
N VAL A 50 6.32 21.00 -5.30
CA VAL A 50 5.59 22.13 -5.92
C VAL A 50 6.42 22.78 -7.02
N ALA A 51 7.73 22.99 -6.78
CA ALA A 51 8.62 23.56 -7.78
C ALA A 51 8.73 22.68 -9.04
N ALA A 52 8.87 21.37 -8.86
CA ALA A 52 8.94 20.41 -9.97
C ALA A 52 7.61 20.26 -10.73
N ALA A 53 6.48 20.49 -10.06
CA ALA A 53 5.15 20.42 -10.63
C ALA A 53 4.70 21.73 -11.33
N THR A 54 5.55 22.73 -11.40
CA THR A 54 5.19 24.01 -12.02
C THR A 54 4.69 23.81 -13.45
N GLY A 55 3.50 24.33 -13.75
CA GLY A 55 2.82 24.18 -15.05
C GLY A 55 2.15 22.84 -15.28
N LEU A 56 2.07 21.98 -14.26
CA LEU A 56 1.32 20.73 -14.28
C LEU A 56 0.10 20.82 -13.38
N ASP A 57 -0.98 20.14 -13.74
CA ASP A 57 -2.12 19.93 -12.87
C ASP A 57 -1.86 18.68 -12.01
N LEU A 58 -1.14 18.88 -10.90
CA LEU A 58 -0.75 17.83 -9.96
C LEU A 58 -1.53 17.95 -8.68
N VAL A 59 -2.19 16.86 -8.29
CA VAL A 59 -2.79 16.68 -6.97
C VAL A 59 -2.12 15.51 -6.28
N GLY A 60 -1.71 15.67 -5.03
CA GLY A 60 -1.00 14.62 -4.31
C GLY A 60 -1.12 14.73 -2.80
N PHE A 61 -0.69 13.67 -2.14
CA PHE A 61 -0.60 13.57 -0.70
C PHE A 61 0.80 13.10 -0.30
N LEU A 62 1.49 13.88 0.54
CA LEU A 62 2.78 13.55 1.10
C LEU A 62 2.64 13.26 2.59
N ALA A 63 2.99 12.03 3.00
CA ALA A 63 3.16 11.65 4.39
C ALA A 63 4.66 11.44 4.68
N VAL A 64 5.16 12.08 5.73
CA VAL A 64 6.57 12.00 6.14
C VAL A 64 6.65 11.88 7.64
N GLY A 65 7.48 10.98 8.13
CA GLY A 65 7.76 10.93 9.56
C GLY A 65 8.11 9.54 10.09
N PRO A 66 8.31 9.45 11.40
CA PRO A 66 8.57 8.19 12.06
C PRO A 66 7.30 7.33 12.13
N GLN A 67 7.48 6.04 11.88
CA GLN A 67 6.48 5.00 12.04
C GLN A 67 6.94 4.06 13.15
N TYR A 68 6.02 3.72 14.03
CA TYR A 68 6.26 2.78 15.13
C TYR A 68 5.24 1.66 15.07
N GLN A 69 5.71 0.42 15.09
CA GLN A 69 4.87 -0.75 15.18
C GLN A 69 5.31 -1.62 16.35
N GLY A 70 4.37 -1.99 17.20
CA GLY A 70 4.62 -2.83 18.35
C GLY A 70 3.67 -4.03 18.37
N PHE A 71 4.19 -5.19 18.71
CA PHE A 71 3.43 -6.41 18.93
C PHE A 71 3.87 -7.09 20.22
N ALA A 72 2.92 -7.56 21.00
CA ALA A 72 3.19 -8.41 22.16
C ALA A 72 2.09 -9.46 22.32
N SER A 73 2.46 -10.65 22.76
CA SER A 73 1.51 -11.73 23.06
C SER A 73 1.68 -12.25 24.48
N SER A 74 0.63 -12.88 25.01
CA SER A 74 0.67 -13.56 26.31
C SER A 74 1.59 -14.79 26.34
N TRP A 75 2.05 -15.27 25.19
CA TRP A 75 3.03 -16.35 25.06
C TRP A 75 4.48 -15.88 25.01
N GLY A 76 4.74 -14.57 25.28
CA GLY A 76 6.09 -14.01 25.33
C GLY A 76 6.65 -13.56 24.00
N ALA A 77 5.87 -13.53 22.93
CA ALA A 77 6.31 -12.90 21.70
C ALA A 77 6.31 -11.38 21.86
N PHE A 78 7.40 -10.74 21.42
CA PHE A 78 7.54 -9.29 21.43
C PHE A 78 8.23 -8.83 20.14
N GLY A 79 7.61 -7.88 19.45
CA GLY A 79 8.16 -7.22 18.28
C GLY A 79 8.08 -5.71 18.41
N TRP A 80 9.14 -5.03 18.05
CA TRP A 80 9.19 -3.58 17.94
C TRP A 80 9.87 -3.18 16.64
N TYR A 81 9.23 -2.32 15.89
CA TYR A 81 9.77 -1.73 14.67
C TYR A 81 9.62 -0.20 14.74
N ALA A 82 10.71 0.49 14.46
CA ALA A 82 10.74 1.94 14.34
C ALA A 82 11.52 2.32 13.08
N ALA A 83 10.91 3.09 12.20
CA ALA A 83 11.58 3.62 11.01
C ALA A 83 11.00 4.98 10.65
N SER A 84 11.80 5.84 10.03
CA SER A 84 11.32 7.04 9.38
C SER A 84 11.21 6.81 7.88
N SER A 85 10.08 7.16 7.30
CA SER A 85 9.83 7.01 5.87
C SER A 85 8.99 8.15 5.33
N PHE A 86 8.96 8.27 4.02
CA PHE A 86 8.00 9.11 3.32
C PHE A 86 7.18 8.28 2.34
N ASN A 87 5.97 8.75 2.08
CA ASN A 87 5.10 8.26 1.02
C ASN A 87 4.47 9.47 0.32
N LEU A 88 4.73 9.59 -0.97
CA LEU A 88 4.10 10.57 -1.85
C LEU A 88 3.25 9.82 -2.88
N GLU A 89 1.95 10.01 -2.83
CA GLU A 89 1.04 9.60 -3.89
C GLU A 89 0.59 10.84 -4.64
N PHE A 90 0.60 10.79 -5.97
CA PHE A 90 0.17 11.92 -6.78
C PHE A 90 -0.50 11.48 -8.08
N SER A 91 -1.33 12.37 -8.61
CA SER A 91 -1.97 12.24 -9.90
C SER A 91 -1.69 13.47 -10.74
N LEU A 92 -1.34 13.26 -12.01
CA LEU A 92 -1.28 14.31 -13.01
C LEU A 92 -2.54 14.27 -13.85
N PHE A 93 -3.23 15.40 -13.96
CA PHE A 93 -4.46 15.51 -14.73
C PHE A 93 -4.21 16.08 -16.11
N HIS A 94 -4.90 15.53 -17.09
CA HIS A 94 -5.00 16.04 -18.46
C HIS A 94 -6.28 16.85 -18.62
N GLY A 95 -6.27 17.88 -19.47
CA GLY A 95 -7.41 18.74 -19.70
C GLY A 95 -8.69 18.05 -20.19
N ASN A 96 -8.61 16.78 -20.60
CA ASN A 96 -9.77 15.94 -20.94
C ASN A 96 -10.37 15.18 -19.74
N GLY A 97 -9.91 15.42 -18.52
CA GLY A 97 -10.38 14.78 -17.29
C GLY A 97 -9.73 13.42 -16.96
N GLN A 98 -8.83 12.92 -17.81
CA GLN A 98 -8.04 11.72 -17.52
C GLN A 98 -6.84 12.05 -16.67
N ALA A 99 -6.34 11.07 -15.90
CA ALA A 99 -5.19 11.26 -15.02
C ALA A 99 -4.26 10.05 -15.01
N VAL A 100 -2.98 10.30 -14.74
CA VAL A 100 -1.98 9.28 -14.41
C VAL A 100 -1.70 9.34 -12.93
N LYS A 101 -1.92 8.23 -12.23
CA LYS A 101 -1.53 8.05 -10.82
C LYS A 101 -0.10 7.50 -10.75
N SER A 102 0.71 8.06 -9.85
CA SER A 102 2.05 7.59 -9.56
C SER A 102 2.34 7.70 -8.07
N ALA A 103 3.37 6.97 -7.61
CA ALA A 103 3.79 6.99 -6.21
C ALA A 103 5.31 7.00 -6.10
N TYR A 104 5.80 7.65 -5.04
CA TYR A 104 7.20 7.64 -4.66
C TYR A 104 7.32 7.54 -3.14
N ALA A 105 7.92 6.46 -2.66
CA ALA A 105 8.07 6.19 -1.24
C ALA A 105 9.49 5.68 -0.94
N GLY A 106 9.93 5.85 0.30
CA GLY A 106 11.22 5.35 0.74
C GLY A 106 11.67 5.92 2.09
N GLU A 107 12.89 5.57 2.45
CA GLU A 107 13.57 6.03 3.67
C GLU A 107 14.58 7.15 3.38
N GLN A 108 14.85 7.41 2.11
CA GLN A 108 15.76 8.46 1.66
C GLN A 108 15.11 9.22 0.50
N TRP A 109 15.06 10.55 0.63
CA TRP A 109 14.54 11.40 -0.41
C TRP A 109 15.62 11.72 -1.46
N ASP A 110 15.38 11.33 -2.69
CA ASP A 110 16.18 11.69 -3.85
C ASP A 110 15.33 12.53 -4.83
N ALA A 111 15.65 13.81 -4.93
CA ALA A 111 14.95 14.74 -5.82
C ALA A 111 15.05 14.34 -7.30
N GLN A 112 16.16 13.69 -7.71
CA GLN A 112 16.31 13.21 -9.09
C GLN A 112 15.43 11.98 -9.36
N ALA A 113 15.30 11.07 -8.38
CA ALA A 113 14.40 9.93 -8.48
C ALA A 113 12.94 10.40 -8.57
N PHE A 114 12.56 11.41 -7.79
CA PHE A 114 11.25 12.04 -7.91
C PHE A 114 11.04 12.69 -9.29
N ALA A 115 12.03 13.45 -9.79
CA ALA A 115 11.95 14.08 -11.10
C ALA A 115 11.77 13.06 -12.24
N ARG A 116 12.46 11.91 -12.16
CA ARG A 116 12.25 10.80 -13.14
C ARG A 116 10.83 10.27 -13.07
N LYS A 117 10.29 10.02 -11.87
CA LYS A 117 8.90 9.56 -11.69
C LYS A 117 7.88 10.55 -12.25
N LEU A 118 8.11 11.83 -12.05
CA LEU A 118 7.26 12.88 -12.56
C LEU A 118 7.31 12.94 -14.10
N GLU A 119 8.50 12.79 -14.68
CA GLU A 119 8.66 12.77 -16.14
C GLU A 119 8.00 11.52 -16.77
N ASP A 120 8.15 10.34 -16.16
CA ASP A 120 7.45 9.13 -16.58
C ASP A 120 5.93 9.33 -16.57
N ALA A 121 5.40 9.97 -15.52
CA ALA A 121 3.97 10.28 -15.43
C ALA A 121 3.53 11.28 -16.53
N ARG A 122 4.34 12.30 -16.84
CA ARG A 122 4.09 13.24 -17.94
C ARG A 122 4.02 12.55 -19.30
N GLN A 123 4.96 11.64 -19.58
CA GLN A 123 4.97 10.86 -20.81
C GLN A 123 3.73 9.99 -20.93
N GLN A 124 3.32 9.32 -19.84
CA GLN A 124 2.07 8.54 -19.81
C GLN A 124 0.84 9.43 -20.04
N LEU A 125 0.82 10.61 -19.44
CA LEU A 125 -0.28 11.57 -19.60
C LEU A 125 -0.45 11.99 -21.08
N ALA A 126 0.66 12.16 -21.82
CA ALA A 126 0.62 12.47 -23.24
C ALA A 126 -0.01 11.33 -24.08
N TYR A 127 0.07 10.09 -23.64
CA TYR A 127 -0.63 8.97 -24.29
C TYR A 127 -2.15 9.02 -24.02
N LEU A 128 -2.58 9.41 -22.82
CA LEU A 128 -3.99 9.55 -22.47
C LEU A 128 -4.70 10.66 -23.24
N GLY A 129 -3.95 11.65 -23.74
CA GLY A 129 -4.48 12.67 -24.64
C GLY A 129 -4.84 12.18 -26.06
N ARG A 130 -4.46 10.94 -26.42
CA ARG A 130 -4.76 10.35 -27.73
C ARG A 130 -6.14 9.73 -27.77
N PRO A 131 -6.78 9.60 -28.95
CA PRO A 131 -8.03 8.88 -29.10
C PRO A 131 -7.92 7.44 -28.58
N ALA A 132 -8.90 7.01 -27.79
CA ALA A 132 -8.96 5.65 -27.25
C ALA A 132 -9.14 4.64 -28.39
N LYS A 133 -8.41 3.51 -28.31
CA LYS A 133 -8.59 2.34 -29.19
C LYS A 133 -9.38 1.27 -28.45
N ALA A 134 -10.50 0.84 -29.02
CA ALA A 134 -11.20 -0.34 -28.54
C ALA A 134 -10.45 -1.60 -28.97
N LEU A 135 -10.11 -2.45 -28.01
CA LEU A 135 -9.58 -3.78 -28.27
C LEU A 135 -10.73 -4.77 -28.49
N GLN A 136 -10.61 -5.62 -29.48
CA GLN A 136 -11.56 -6.72 -29.67
C GLN A 136 -11.31 -7.79 -28.59
N PRO A 137 -12.36 -8.50 -28.13
CA PRO A 137 -12.18 -9.64 -27.24
C PRO A 137 -11.21 -10.67 -27.82
N GLY A 138 -10.24 -11.11 -27.02
CA GLY A 138 -9.21 -12.05 -27.48
C GLY A 138 -8.10 -12.24 -26.48
N ALA A 139 -7.14 -13.13 -26.78
CA ALA A 139 -5.95 -13.35 -25.97
C ALA A 139 -4.84 -12.39 -26.42
N TYR A 140 -4.26 -11.66 -25.46
CA TYR A 140 -3.21 -10.70 -25.68
C TYR A 140 -2.03 -10.98 -24.78
N ARG A 141 -0.82 -10.78 -25.28
CA ARG A 141 0.37 -10.70 -24.44
C ARG A 141 0.41 -9.29 -23.83
N ALA A 142 0.38 -9.22 -22.51
CA ALA A 142 0.42 -7.97 -21.78
C ALA A 142 1.66 -7.90 -20.88
N TYR A 143 2.24 -6.72 -20.75
CA TYR A 143 3.18 -6.38 -19.69
C TYR A 143 2.45 -5.59 -18.62
N LEU A 144 2.44 -6.11 -17.39
CA LEU A 144 1.90 -5.41 -16.24
C LEU A 144 3.04 -4.67 -15.54
N ALA A 145 2.97 -3.36 -15.54
CA ALA A 145 3.90 -2.54 -14.76
C ALA A 145 3.74 -2.83 -13.24
N PRO A 146 4.79 -2.60 -12.41
CA PRO A 146 4.73 -2.92 -10.98
C PRO A 146 3.50 -2.39 -10.26
N ALA A 147 3.09 -1.14 -10.52
CA ALA A 147 1.90 -0.56 -9.90
C ALA A 147 0.60 -1.28 -10.30
N ALA A 148 0.46 -1.71 -11.56
CA ALA A 148 -0.70 -2.48 -12.01
C ALA A 148 -0.70 -3.91 -11.43
N LEU A 149 0.48 -4.50 -11.27
CA LEU A 149 0.62 -5.81 -10.64
C LEU A 149 0.30 -5.76 -9.15
N GLU A 150 0.72 -4.70 -8.46
CA GLU A 150 0.41 -4.45 -7.04
C GLU A 150 -1.11 -4.42 -6.80
N GLU A 151 -1.86 -3.69 -7.59
CA GLU A 151 -3.33 -3.63 -7.50
C GLU A 151 -3.97 -5.02 -7.69
N LEU A 152 -3.49 -5.78 -8.68
CA LEU A 152 -3.97 -7.15 -8.94
C LEU A 152 -3.68 -8.11 -7.77
N ILE A 153 -2.45 -8.08 -7.23
CA ILE A 153 -2.06 -8.92 -6.11
C ILE A 153 -2.84 -8.52 -4.86
N SER A 154 -3.00 -7.22 -4.60
CA SER A 154 -3.76 -6.71 -3.47
C SER A 154 -5.21 -7.19 -3.51
N LEU A 155 -5.83 -7.19 -4.67
CA LEU A 155 -7.18 -7.76 -4.85
C LEU A 155 -7.20 -9.27 -4.54
N CYS A 156 -6.19 -10.02 -4.98
CA CYS A 156 -6.09 -11.45 -4.71
C CYS A 156 -5.82 -11.77 -3.23
N CYS A 157 -5.06 -10.94 -2.52
CA CYS A 157 -4.69 -11.19 -1.12
C CYS A 157 -5.89 -11.35 -0.18
N TRP A 158 -7.00 -10.71 -0.45
CA TRP A 158 -8.25 -10.86 0.30
C TRP A 158 -8.89 -12.25 0.13
N GLY A 159 -8.49 -13.01 -0.89
CA GLY A 159 -9.01 -14.33 -1.18
C GLY A 159 -8.25 -15.52 -0.58
N PHE A 160 -7.06 -15.29 0.01
CA PHE A 160 -6.19 -16.38 0.49
C PHE A 160 -6.55 -16.95 1.86
N GLY A 161 -7.62 -16.47 2.51
CA GLY A 161 -8.07 -17.05 3.78
C GLY A 161 -8.58 -18.48 3.63
N ALA A 162 -8.01 -19.45 4.34
CA ALA A 162 -8.41 -20.86 4.24
C ALA A 162 -9.88 -21.08 4.61
N GLN A 163 -10.38 -20.38 5.62
CA GLN A 163 -11.79 -20.41 6.03
C GLN A 163 -12.69 -19.84 4.93
N ALA A 164 -12.30 -18.69 4.33
CA ALA A 164 -13.06 -18.08 3.24
C ALA A 164 -13.12 -18.98 1.99
N LEU A 165 -12.01 -19.68 1.66
CA LEU A 165 -11.97 -20.66 0.59
C LEU A 165 -12.91 -21.84 0.88
N ALA A 166 -12.85 -22.41 2.09
CA ALA A 166 -13.67 -23.56 2.49
C ALA A 166 -15.17 -23.24 2.56
N SER A 167 -15.52 -22.01 2.96
CA SER A 167 -16.92 -21.56 3.05
C SER A 167 -17.51 -21.01 1.76
N GLY A 168 -16.72 -20.94 0.68
CA GLY A 168 -17.18 -20.37 -0.59
C GLY A 168 -17.17 -18.84 -0.66
N GLY A 169 -16.63 -18.17 0.35
CA GLY A 169 -16.57 -16.71 0.42
C GLY A 169 -15.36 -16.07 -0.27
N SER A 170 -14.45 -16.86 -0.83
CA SER A 170 -13.27 -16.35 -1.50
C SER A 170 -13.52 -16.07 -2.98
N PRO A 171 -13.11 -14.89 -3.50
CA PRO A 171 -13.13 -14.62 -4.94
C PRO A 171 -12.22 -15.56 -5.75
N LEU A 172 -11.24 -16.20 -5.09
CA LEU A 172 -10.29 -17.13 -5.71
C LEU A 172 -10.81 -18.57 -5.77
N GLN A 173 -11.99 -18.85 -5.22
CA GLN A 173 -12.52 -20.22 -5.16
C GLN A 173 -12.57 -20.91 -6.53
N ARG A 174 -12.87 -20.15 -7.60
CA ARG A 174 -12.92 -20.67 -8.97
C ARG A 174 -11.57 -21.13 -9.53
N LEU A 175 -10.46 -20.75 -8.90
CA LEU A 175 -9.12 -21.19 -9.29
C LEU A 175 -8.74 -22.54 -8.68
N PHE A 176 -9.51 -23.00 -7.68
CA PHE A 176 -9.25 -24.21 -6.91
C PHE A 176 -10.37 -25.28 -7.05
N SER A 177 -11.37 -25.01 -7.91
CA SER A 177 -12.50 -25.93 -8.20
C SER A 177 -12.25 -26.75 -9.49
#